data_35a79b72a855d3668eb0a31afbf7e773
#
_entry.id   35a79b72a855d3668eb0a31afbf7e773
#
_cell.length_a   1.000
_cell.length_b   1.000
_cell.length_c   1.000
_cell.angle_alpha   90.00
_cell.angle_beta   90.00
_cell.angle_gamma   90.00
#
_symmetry.space_group_name_H-M   'P 1'
#
loop_
_entity.id
_entity.type
_entity.pdbx_description
1 polymer ?
#
loop_
_entity_poly.entity_id
_entity_poly.type
_entity_poly.pdbx_seq_one_letter_code
_entity_poly.pdbx_strand_id
1 'polypeptide(L)'
;KKKIGGWWVVNKANGKFKYVSAQNAEADYEMRRIRATVETVKHNKFERCYEDSAETWRGKPTGNRRLGITCGFCDYKHACWENLKELPSVMSKAKIPPTVYYTELTEEYA
;
A
#
# COMPACT_ATOMS: atom_id res chain seq x y z
N LYS A 1 -0.58 33.95 12.00
CA LYS A 1 -0.57 32.64 11.34
C LYS A 1 -1.88 32.39 10.62
N LYS A 2 -1.80 32.02 9.37
CA LYS A 2 -2.97 31.58 8.60
C LYS A 2 -3.41 30.21 9.13
N LYS A 3 -4.70 30.08 9.41
CA LYS A 3 -5.28 28.80 9.79
C LYS A 3 -5.64 28.02 8.53
N ILE A 4 -5.32 26.74 8.51
CA ILE A 4 -5.75 25.83 7.46
C ILE A 4 -7.19 25.45 7.80
N GLY A 5 -8.12 25.63 6.86
CA GLY A 5 -9.54 25.32 7.07
C GLY A 5 -9.80 23.83 7.07
N GLY A 6 -9.66 23.21 5.95
CA GLY A 6 -9.95 21.80 5.79
C GLY A 6 -10.27 21.44 4.35
N TRP A 7 -10.96 20.32 4.18
CA TRP A 7 -11.32 19.80 2.87
C TRP A 7 -12.80 19.50 2.77
N TRP A 8 -13.35 19.70 1.58
CA TRP A 8 -14.65 19.16 1.21
C TRP A 8 -14.43 17.83 0.49
N VAL A 9 -15.01 16.78 1.00
CA VAL A 9 -14.93 15.46 0.40
C VAL A 9 -16.28 15.13 -0.22
N VAL A 10 -16.29 14.82 -1.51
CA VAL A 10 -17.52 14.52 -2.25
C VAL A 10 -17.52 13.06 -2.65
N ASN A 11 -18.62 12.36 -2.32
CA ASN A 11 -18.84 11.02 -2.81
C ASN A 11 -19.46 11.09 -4.21
N LYS A 12 -18.70 10.76 -5.22
CA LYS A 12 -19.15 10.88 -6.62
C LYS A 12 -20.25 9.88 -7.02
N ALA A 13 -20.47 8.84 -6.21
CA ALA A 13 -21.51 7.86 -6.49
C ALA A 13 -22.91 8.37 -6.15
N ASN A 14 -23.05 9.24 -5.13
CA ASN A 14 -24.35 9.72 -4.65
C ASN A 14 -24.44 11.24 -4.48
N GLY A 15 -23.37 11.98 -4.77
CA GLY A 15 -23.32 13.43 -4.64
C GLY A 15 -23.26 13.96 -3.21
N LYS A 16 -23.25 13.11 -2.22
CA LYS A 16 -23.15 13.53 -0.81
C LYS A 16 -21.75 14.08 -0.54
N PHE A 17 -21.68 15.12 0.29
CA PHE A 17 -20.43 15.76 0.64
C PHE A 17 -20.30 15.97 2.14
N LYS A 18 -19.06 16.06 2.60
CA LYS A 18 -18.74 16.28 3.99
C LYS A 18 -17.54 17.21 4.10
N TYR A 19 -17.58 18.12 5.04
CA TYR A 19 -16.44 18.94 5.38
C TYR A 19 -15.59 18.25 6.44
N VAL A 20 -14.29 18.13 6.16
CA VAL A 20 -13.33 17.55 7.09
C VAL A 20 -12.37 18.65 7.51
N SER A 21 -12.38 18.99 8.79
CA SER A 21 -11.48 20.00 9.36
C SER A 21 -10.04 19.51 9.34
N ALA A 22 -9.13 20.40 8.95
CA ALA A 22 -7.72 20.11 9.04
C ALA A 22 -7.30 20.07 10.51
N GLN A 23 -6.55 19.04 10.88
CA GLN A 23 -5.89 18.96 12.17
C GLN A 23 -4.43 19.36 11.98
N ASN A 24 -3.89 20.11 12.97
CA ASN A 24 -2.49 20.47 12.93
C ASN A 24 -1.63 19.24 13.18
N ALA A 25 -0.88 18.83 12.14
CA ALA A 25 0.14 17.82 12.34
C ALA A 25 1.26 18.37 13.21
N GLU A 26 1.95 17.51 13.94
CA GLU A 26 3.14 17.92 14.65
C GLU A 26 4.26 18.23 13.65
N ALA A 27 4.52 19.52 13.44
CA ALA A 27 5.46 19.97 12.43
C ALA A 27 6.86 19.40 12.65
N ASP A 28 7.32 19.31 13.90
CA ASP A 28 8.65 18.77 14.23
C ASP A 28 8.78 17.29 13.86
N TYR A 29 7.74 16.50 14.11
CA TYR A 29 7.71 15.09 13.73
C TYR A 29 7.76 14.92 12.21
N GLU A 30 6.92 15.67 11.50
CA GLU A 30 6.85 15.59 10.03
C GLU A 30 8.16 16.06 9.39
N MET A 31 8.77 17.12 9.91
CA MET A 31 10.05 17.59 9.40
C MET A 31 11.17 16.60 9.63
N ARG A 32 11.19 15.92 10.78
CA ARG A 32 12.18 14.86 11.05
C ARG A 32 12.00 13.70 10.09
N ARG A 33 10.76 13.31 9.82
CA ARG A 33 10.43 12.23 8.89
C ARG A 33 10.90 12.57 7.47
N ILE A 34 10.63 13.79 7.01
CA ILE A 34 11.05 14.27 5.69
C ILE A 34 12.58 14.30 5.58
N ARG A 35 13.27 14.81 6.60
CA ARG A 35 14.74 14.85 6.62
C ARG A 35 15.35 13.46 6.58
N ALA A 36 14.78 12.51 7.33
CA ALA A 36 15.22 11.12 7.31
C ALA A 36 15.08 10.51 5.91
N THR A 37 13.97 10.77 5.23
CA THR A 37 13.75 10.32 3.85
C THR A 37 14.76 10.92 2.89
N VAL A 38 15.04 12.23 3.00
CA VAL A 38 16.03 12.93 2.17
C VAL A 38 17.43 12.33 2.37
N GLU A 39 17.81 12.04 3.61
CA GLU A 39 19.11 11.41 3.90
C GLU A 39 19.20 10.00 3.31
N THR A 40 18.13 9.22 3.39
CA THR A 40 18.05 7.89 2.79
C THR A 40 18.27 7.96 1.28
N VAL A 41 17.65 8.92 0.60
CA VAL A 41 17.82 9.12 -0.84
C VAL A 41 19.23 9.57 -1.18
N LYS A 42 19.81 10.48 -0.41
CA LYS A 42 21.19 10.95 -0.62
C LYS A 42 22.23 9.84 -0.54
N HIS A 43 22.03 8.88 0.35
CA HIS A 43 22.93 7.76 0.54
C HIS A 43 22.60 6.54 -0.32
N ASN A 44 21.66 6.67 -1.25
CA ASN A 44 21.18 5.58 -2.11
C ASN A 44 20.73 4.36 -1.32
N LYS A 45 20.26 4.56 -0.09
CA LYS A 45 19.67 3.50 0.72
C LYS A 45 18.21 3.34 0.34
N PHE A 46 17.80 2.11 0.31
CA PHE A 46 16.45 1.75 -0.09
C PHE A 46 15.67 1.22 1.12
N GLU A 47 14.50 1.77 1.37
CA GLU A 47 13.61 1.32 2.42
C GLU A 47 12.23 1.04 1.84
N ARG A 48 11.65 -0.09 2.24
CA ARG A 48 10.29 -0.43 1.86
C ARG A 48 9.29 0.43 2.63
N CYS A 49 8.27 0.93 1.93
CA CYS A 49 7.20 1.70 2.57
C CYS A 49 6.29 0.82 3.42
N TYR A 50 6.06 -0.41 2.97
CA TYR A 50 5.16 -1.36 3.62
C TYR A 50 5.74 -2.76 3.55
N GLU A 51 5.36 -3.58 4.52
CA GLU A 51 5.69 -5.00 4.52
C GLU A 51 4.62 -5.80 3.73
N ASP A 52 4.99 -7.01 3.35
CA ASP A 52 4.04 -7.96 2.79
C ASP A 52 3.08 -8.47 3.88
N SER A 53 2.02 -9.13 3.47
CA SER A 53 1.03 -9.67 4.40
C SER A 53 0.76 -11.14 4.14
N ALA A 54 0.33 -11.84 5.20
CA ALA A 54 -0.09 -13.22 5.07
C ALA A 54 -1.42 -13.30 4.32
N GLU A 55 -1.50 -14.18 3.33
CA GLU A 55 -2.74 -14.44 2.61
C GLU A 55 -3.66 -15.31 3.45
N THR A 56 -4.95 -14.96 3.46
CA THR A 56 -5.98 -15.77 4.09
C THR A 56 -7.05 -16.14 3.08
N TRP A 57 -7.61 -17.32 3.22
CA TRP A 57 -8.74 -17.79 2.43
C TRP A 57 -9.81 -18.29 3.38
N ARG A 58 -11.01 -17.68 3.29
CA ARG A 58 -12.14 -18.00 4.17
C ARG A 58 -11.78 -17.94 5.66
N GLY A 59 -10.97 -16.94 6.04
CA GLY A 59 -10.53 -16.72 7.40
C GLY A 59 -9.38 -17.60 7.88
N LYS A 60 -8.85 -18.48 7.02
CA LYS A 60 -7.73 -19.35 7.36
C LYS A 60 -6.47 -18.95 6.60
N PRO A 61 -5.29 -18.99 7.22
CA PRO A 61 -4.04 -18.68 6.52
C PRO A 61 -3.74 -19.77 5.47
N THR A 62 -3.29 -19.31 4.28
CA THR A 62 -2.90 -20.22 3.19
C THR A 62 -1.44 -20.62 3.25
N GLY A 63 -0.64 -19.92 4.06
CA GLY A 63 0.82 -20.08 4.09
C GLY A 63 1.54 -19.20 3.07
N ASN A 64 0.83 -18.60 2.15
CA ASN A 64 1.39 -17.66 1.16
C ASN A 64 1.51 -16.26 1.76
N ARG A 65 2.48 -15.49 1.26
CA ARG A 65 2.60 -14.08 1.57
C ARG A 65 2.50 -13.26 0.30
N ARG A 66 1.79 -12.15 0.37
CA ARG A 66 1.49 -11.32 -0.79
C ARG A 66 1.66 -9.82 -0.47
N LEU A 67 1.81 -9.03 -1.53
CA LEU A 67 1.82 -7.59 -1.39
C LEU A 67 0.41 -7.06 -1.10
N GLY A 68 0.34 -5.99 -0.31
CA GLY A 68 -0.89 -5.25 -0.11
C GLY A 68 -1.30 -4.49 -1.37
N ILE A 69 -2.50 -3.91 -1.33
CA ILE A 69 -3.09 -3.18 -2.46
C ILE A 69 -2.19 -2.03 -2.91
N THR A 70 -1.67 -1.25 -1.97
CA THR A 70 -0.81 -0.10 -2.26
C THR A 70 0.44 -0.51 -3.02
N CYS A 71 1.11 -1.56 -2.58
CA CYS A 71 2.30 -2.08 -3.24
C CYS A 71 1.98 -2.73 -4.59
N GLY A 72 0.80 -3.33 -4.73
CA GLY A 72 0.35 -3.91 -5.99
C GLY A 72 0.22 -2.88 -7.12
N PHE A 73 -0.12 -1.64 -6.80
CA PHE A 73 -0.20 -0.55 -7.76
C PHE A 73 1.13 0.21 -7.93
N CYS A 74 2.15 -0.14 -7.17
CA CYS A 74 3.43 0.58 -7.21
C CYS A 74 4.29 0.13 -8.40
N ASP A 75 4.83 1.09 -9.15
CA ASP A 75 5.69 0.81 -10.29
C ASP A 75 7.06 0.23 -9.88
N TYR A 76 7.42 0.39 -8.62
CA TYR A 76 8.71 -0.04 -8.08
C TYR A 76 8.65 -1.37 -7.30
N LYS A 77 7.52 -2.08 -7.38
CA LYS A 77 7.34 -3.33 -6.63
C LYS A 77 8.39 -4.39 -6.91
N HIS A 78 8.83 -4.52 -8.15
CA HIS A 78 9.86 -5.49 -8.52
C HIS A 78 11.26 -5.08 -8.05
N ALA A 79 11.49 -3.79 -7.81
CA ALA A 79 12.72 -3.32 -7.19
C ALA A 79 12.72 -3.54 -5.69
N CYS A 80 11.54 -3.41 -5.05
CA CYS A 80 11.36 -3.69 -3.63
C CYS A 80 11.46 -5.18 -3.30
N TRP A 81 10.94 -6.01 -4.18
CA TRP A 81 10.77 -7.45 -3.94
C TRP A 81 11.30 -8.21 -5.16
N GLU A 82 12.51 -8.76 -5.04
CA GLU A 82 13.23 -9.35 -6.17
C GLU A 82 12.55 -10.59 -6.78
N ASN A 83 11.84 -11.36 -5.97
CA ASN A 83 11.27 -12.64 -6.38
C ASN A 83 9.75 -12.66 -6.38
N LEU A 84 9.13 -11.57 -6.83
CA LEU A 84 7.67 -11.52 -6.92
C LEU A 84 7.15 -12.48 -7.99
N LYS A 85 6.14 -13.25 -7.63
CA LYS A 85 5.40 -14.10 -8.56
C LYS A 85 4.01 -13.53 -8.80
N GLU A 86 3.63 -13.42 -10.06
CA GLU A 86 2.36 -12.87 -10.48
C GLU A 86 1.41 -14.00 -10.83
N LEU A 87 0.32 -14.12 -10.10
CA LEU A 87 -0.71 -15.14 -10.33
C LEU A 87 -2.10 -14.49 -10.31
N PRO A 88 -3.04 -15.01 -11.10
CA PRO A 88 -4.41 -14.49 -11.01
C PRO A 88 -5.04 -14.83 -9.66
N SER A 89 -5.89 -13.94 -9.17
CA SER A 89 -6.60 -14.16 -7.91
C SER A 89 -7.56 -15.35 -8.01
N VAL A 90 -7.38 -16.34 -7.17
CA VAL A 90 -8.30 -17.47 -7.05
C VAL A 90 -9.60 -17.12 -6.32
N MET A 91 -9.59 -15.97 -5.64
CA MET A 91 -10.73 -15.49 -4.86
C MET A 91 -11.70 -14.68 -5.69
N SER A 92 -11.28 -14.21 -6.85
CA SER A 92 -12.11 -13.38 -7.73
C SER A 92 -13.01 -14.21 -8.60
N LYS A 93 -14.27 -13.82 -8.68
CA LYS A 93 -15.26 -14.39 -9.60
C LYS A 93 -15.33 -13.63 -10.92
N ALA A 94 -14.46 -12.65 -11.13
CA ALA A 94 -14.42 -11.88 -12.36
C ALA A 94 -13.98 -12.74 -13.53
N LYS A 95 -14.48 -12.41 -14.74
CA LYS A 95 -14.08 -13.10 -15.97
C LYS A 95 -12.57 -12.99 -16.22
N ILE A 96 -12.01 -11.83 -15.87
CA ILE A 96 -10.56 -11.60 -15.87
C ILE A 96 -10.19 -11.26 -14.42
N PRO A 97 -9.68 -12.23 -13.64
CA PRO A 97 -9.34 -11.96 -12.26
C PRO A 97 -8.14 -11.01 -12.14
N PRO A 98 -8.09 -10.17 -11.09
CA PRO A 98 -6.93 -9.31 -10.87
C PRO A 98 -5.69 -10.12 -10.55
N THR A 99 -4.54 -9.59 -10.90
CA THR A 99 -3.24 -10.20 -10.59
C THR A 99 -2.90 -9.99 -9.13
N VAL A 100 -2.42 -11.04 -8.48
CA VAL A 100 -1.90 -11.00 -7.11
C VAL A 100 -0.39 -11.18 -7.18
N TYR A 101 0.34 -10.37 -6.42
CA TYR A 101 1.80 -10.41 -6.37
C TYR A 101 2.23 -11.12 -5.09
N TYR A 102 2.81 -12.30 -5.24
CA TYR A 102 3.23 -13.14 -4.12
C TYR A 102 4.72 -12.95 -3.83
N THR A 103 5.04 -12.74 -2.55
CA THR A 103 6.42 -12.72 -2.07
C THR A 103 6.90 -14.10 -1.66
N GLU A 104 6.00 -14.92 -1.15
CA GLU A 104 6.27 -16.32 -0.80
C GLU A 104 5.07 -17.18 -1.21
N LEU A 105 5.35 -18.28 -1.86
CA LEU A 105 4.34 -19.29 -2.21
C LEU A 105 4.67 -20.61 -1.50
N THR A 106 3.64 -21.30 -1.02
CA THR A 106 3.77 -22.66 -0.49
C THR A 106 4.07 -23.62 -1.64
N GLU A 107 4.61 -24.80 -1.33
CA GLU A 107 4.93 -25.82 -2.34
C GLU A 107 3.73 -26.23 -3.18
N GLU A 108 2.53 -26.13 -2.61
CA GLU A 108 1.27 -26.45 -3.29
C GLU A 108 1.01 -25.56 -4.50
N TYR A 109 1.57 -24.33 -4.50
CA TYR A 109 1.35 -23.34 -5.54
C TYR A 109 2.62 -23.00 -6.34
N ALA A 110 3.70 -23.58 -5.97
CA ALA A 110 4.99 -23.27 -6.61
C ALA A 110 5.12 -23.90 -8.02
#